data_937c2a63f0afe35f11db1734af4cd2ac
#
_entry.id   937c2a63f0afe35f11db1734af4cd2ac
#
_cell.length_a   1.000
_cell.length_b   1.000
_cell.length_c   1.000
_cell.angle_alpha   90.00
_cell.angle_beta   90.00
_cell.angle_gamma   90.00
#
_symmetry.space_group_name_H-M   'P 1'
#
loop_
_entity.id
_entity.type
_entity.pdbx_description
1 polymer ?
#
loop_
_entity_poly.entity_id
_entity_poly.type
_entity_poly.pdbx_seq_one_letter_code
_entity_poly.pdbx_strand_id
1 'polypeptide(L)'
;MTAADPRSWMWAEACAMIERAEHLHRQFFRPGLARAPAANWEPPVDVFESERELTIVAALPGVEPQDIEISIDRDALLIAGVRRLPTVARGTAIHRVEIPHGRFERRIRLPGPQWELGRSTLVNGCLLLSLTPQR
;
A
#
# COMPACT_ATOMS: atom_id res chain seq x y z
N MET A 1 11.97 -4.85 23.06
CA MET A 1 11.33 -3.97 22.06
C MET A 1 12.17 -2.72 21.93
N THR A 2 12.76 -2.55 20.79
CA THR A 2 13.55 -1.34 20.53
C THR A 2 12.62 -0.14 20.44
N ALA A 3 12.97 0.93 21.14
CA ALA A 3 12.25 2.17 21.03
C ALA A 3 12.25 2.60 19.54
N ALA A 4 11.10 2.98 19.04
CA ALA A 4 10.99 3.47 17.67
C ALA A 4 11.94 4.66 17.50
N ASP A 5 12.69 4.65 16.42
CA ASP A 5 13.54 5.78 16.06
C ASP A 5 12.64 7.01 15.91
N PRO A 6 12.93 8.13 16.62
CA PRO A 6 12.14 9.35 16.47
C PRO A 6 12.01 9.85 15.03
N ARG A 7 13.00 9.58 14.20
CA ARG A 7 12.95 9.93 12.77
C ARG A 7 11.89 9.12 12.04
N SER A 8 11.77 7.85 12.37
CA SER A 8 10.79 6.96 11.76
C SER A 8 9.37 7.39 12.11
N TRP A 9 9.17 7.77 13.37
CA TRP A 9 7.88 8.26 13.84
C TRP A 9 7.49 9.57 13.16
N MET A 10 8.40 10.53 13.10
CA MET A 10 8.16 11.82 12.46
C MET A 10 7.88 11.67 10.97
N TRP A 11 8.58 10.77 10.32
CA TRP A 11 8.38 10.50 8.90
C TRP A 11 7.00 9.91 8.63
N ALA A 12 6.59 8.94 9.44
CA ALA A 12 5.27 8.33 9.32
C ALA A 12 4.16 9.35 9.54
N GLU A 13 4.32 10.25 10.50
CA GLU A 13 3.35 11.30 10.77
C GLU A 13 3.27 12.30 9.63
N ALA A 14 4.42 12.68 9.08
CA ALA A 14 4.45 13.58 7.93
C ALA A 14 3.74 12.97 6.72
N CYS A 15 3.97 11.69 6.43
CA CYS A 15 3.28 10.98 5.36
C CYS A 15 1.77 10.94 5.59
N ALA A 16 1.34 10.67 6.81
CA ALA A 16 -0.07 10.66 7.15
C ALA A 16 -0.74 12.03 6.96
N MET A 17 -0.03 13.10 7.27
CA MET A 17 -0.53 14.46 7.06
C MET A 17 -0.66 14.78 5.57
N ILE A 18 0.31 14.39 4.78
CA ILE A 18 0.27 14.59 3.33
C ILE A 18 -0.91 13.83 2.72
N GLU A 19 -1.10 12.60 3.13
CA GLU A 19 -2.22 11.77 2.65
C GLU A 19 -3.57 12.39 2.99
N ARG A 20 -3.71 12.92 4.19
CA ARG A 20 -4.94 13.59 4.60
C ARG A 20 -5.20 14.84 3.78
N ALA A 21 -4.15 15.61 3.53
CA ALA A 21 -4.26 16.82 2.70
C ALA A 21 -4.66 16.47 1.27
N GLU A 22 -4.04 15.43 0.70
CA GLU A 22 -4.39 14.96 -0.64
C GLU A 22 -5.81 14.45 -0.72
N HIS A 23 -6.25 13.72 0.30
CA HIS A 23 -7.60 13.21 0.37
C HIS A 23 -8.64 14.33 0.42
N LEU A 24 -8.40 15.34 1.26
CA LEU A 24 -9.25 16.51 1.33
C LEU A 24 -9.28 17.27 0.01
N HIS A 25 -8.11 17.42 -0.61
CA HIS A 25 -8.01 18.07 -1.91
C HIS A 25 -8.83 17.35 -2.97
N ARG A 26 -8.76 16.02 -3.01
CA ARG A 26 -9.56 15.23 -3.93
C ARG A 26 -11.07 15.37 -3.71
N GLN A 27 -11.49 15.44 -2.45
CA GLN A 27 -12.90 15.65 -2.12
C GLN A 27 -13.41 17.00 -2.63
N PHE A 28 -12.61 18.05 -2.49
CA PHE A 28 -13.01 19.38 -2.93
C PHE A 28 -12.95 19.58 -4.44
N PHE A 29 -11.99 18.94 -5.10
CA PHE A 29 -11.76 19.17 -6.52
C PHE A 29 -12.26 18.07 -7.44
N ARG A 30 -13.15 17.23 -6.95
CA ARG A 30 -13.80 16.19 -7.73
C ARG A 30 -15.29 16.39 -7.77
N PRO A 31 -15.78 17.34 -8.57
CA PRO A 31 -17.22 17.51 -8.66
C PRO A 31 -17.85 16.34 -9.41
N GLY A 32 -18.63 15.55 -8.68
CA GLY A 32 -19.70 14.73 -9.22
C GLY A 32 -19.42 13.72 -10.33
N LEU A 33 -18.20 13.34 -10.55
CA LEU A 33 -17.91 12.30 -11.52
C LEU A 33 -18.06 10.94 -10.85
N ALA A 34 -19.11 10.22 -11.24
CA ALA A 34 -19.35 8.86 -10.81
C ALA A 34 -18.31 7.94 -11.44
N ARG A 35 -17.10 7.94 -10.94
CA ARG A 35 -16.07 6.98 -11.29
C ARG A 35 -15.94 5.95 -10.19
N ALA A 36 -15.33 4.81 -10.52
CA ALA A 36 -14.94 3.86 -9.51
C ALA A 36 -14.25 4.60 -8.36
N PRO A 37 -14.53 4.24 -7.11
CA PRO A 37 -13.95 4.95 -5.99
C PRO A 37 -12.44 4.97 -6.10
N ALA A 38 -11.86 6.17 -6.06
CA ALA A 38 -10.43 6.34 -6.07
C ALA A 38 -9.83 5.71 -4.83
N ALA A 39 -8.58 5.31 -4.93
CA ALA A 39 -7.84 4.82 -3.78
C ALA A 39 -7.71 5.93 -2.73
N ASN A 40 -7.92 5.58 -1.47
CA ASN A 40 -7.85 6.52 -0.35
C ASN A 40 -6.43 6.67 0.17
N TRP A 41 -5.57 5.68 -0.03
CA TRP A 41 -4.23 5.69 0.51
C TRP A 41 -3.29 4.81 -0.30
N GLU A 42 -2.00 5.06 -0.12
CA GLU A 42 -0.94 4.31 -0.76
C GLU A 42 -0.09 3.62 0.30
N PRO A 43 0.05 2.31 0.25
CA PRO A 43 0.92 1.63 1.20
C PRO A 43 2.39 1.97 0.91
N PRO A 44 3.19 2.21 1.96
CA PRO A 44 4.62 2.38 1.76
C PRO A 44 5.25 1.07 1.31
N VAL A 45 6.27 1.18 0.46
CA VAL A 45 6.95 0.01 -0.09
C VAL A 45 8.45 0.17 0.01
N ASP A 46 9.12 -0.95 0.17
CA ASP A 46 10.57 -1.07 0.04
C ASP A 46 10.86 -1.92 -1.19
N VAL A 47 11.88 -1.56 -1.93
CA VAL A 47 12.28 -2.29 -3.13
C VAL A 47 13.76 -2.64 -3.02
N PHE A 48 14.06 -3.93 -3.13
CA PHE A 48 15.42 -4.45 -3.04
C PHE A 48 15.75 -5.23 -4.30
N GLU A 49 16.89 -4.98 -4.88
CA GLU A 49 17.34 -5.69 -6.07
C GLU A 49 18.60 -6.48 -5.79
N SER A 50 18.57 -7.78 -6.14
CA SER A 50 19.75 -8.63 -6.16
C SER A 50 20.05 -8.98 -7.61
N GLU A 51 21.11 -9.77 -7.81
CA GLU A 51 21.47 -10.22 -9.16
C GLU A 51 20.39 -11.11 -9.80
N ARG A 52 19.55 -11.74 -8.98
CA ARG A 52 18.58 -12.73 -9.46
C ARG A 52 17.14 -12.26 -9.39
N GLU A 53 16.83 -11.39 -8.46
CA GLU A 53 15.44 -11.03 -8.24
C GLU A 53 15.27 -9.62 -7.69
N LEU A 54 14.08 -9.12 -7.87
CA LEU A 54 13.62 -7.89 -7.27
C LEU A 54 12.63 -8.25 -6.18
N THR A 55 12.86 -7.77 -4.98
CA THR A 55 11.96 -8.01 -3.85
C THR A 55 11.27 -6.74 -3.47
N ILE A 56 9.95 -6.80 -3.41
CA ILE A 56 9.12 -5.65 -3.02
C ILE A 56 8.40 -6.01 -1.74
N VAL A 57 8.49 -5.12 -0.76
CA VAL A 57 7.82 -5.27 0.52
C VAL A 57 6.82 -4.12 0.66
N ALA A 58 5.55 -4.45 0.79
CA ALA A 58 4.50 -3.46 0.97
C ALA A 58 3.88 -3.62 2.36
N ALA A 59 3.75 -2.53 3.08
CA ALA A 59 3.13 -2.56 4.41
C ALA A 59 1.61 -2.56 4.28
N LEU A 60 0.99 -3.68 4.60
CA LEU A 60 -0.45 -3.88 4.48
C LEU A 60 -1.01 -4.50 5.77
N PRO A 61 -0.94 -3.79 6.89
CA PRO A 61 -1.34 -4.36 8.17
C PRO A 61 -2.83 -4.72 8.19
N GLY A 62 -3.12 -5.96 8.53
CA GLY A 62 -4.51 -6.42 8.67
C GLY A 62 -5.27 -6.59 7.37
N VAL A 63 -4.59 -6.58 6.23
CA VAL A 63 -5.24 -6.83 4.95
C VAL A 63 -5.29 -8.33 4.69
N GLU A 64 -6.46 -8.79 4.29
CA GLU A 64 -6.65 -10.21 3.97
C GLU A 64 -6.11 -10.50 2.56
N PRO A 65 -5.54 -11.71 2.33
CA PRO A 65 -4.99 -12.03 1.01
C PRO A 65 -6.01 -11.89 -0.13
N GLN A 66 -7.26 -12.22 0.11
CA GLN A 66 -8.30 -12.10 -0.91
C GLN A 66 -8.67 -10.65 -1.24
N ASP A 67 -8.26 -9.71 -0.42
CA ASP A 67 -8.51 -8.29 -0.63
C ASP A 67 -7.34 -7.59 -1.32
N ILE A 68 -6.37 -8.34 -1.82
CA ILE A 68 -5.19 -7.81 -2.50
C ILE A 68 -5.17 -8.26 -3.95
N GLU A 69 -4.95 -7.31 -4.85
CA GLU A 69 -4.76 -7.57 -6.27
C GLU A 69 -3.37 -7.10 -6.68
N ILE A 70 -2.65 -7.94 -7.42
CA ILE A 70 -1.31 -7.64 -7.89
C ILE A 70 -1.30 -7.85 -9.40
N SER A 71 -0.80 -6.87 -10.14
CA SER A 71 -0.66 -6.99 -11.58
C SER A 71 0.58 -6.25 -12.06
N ILE A 72 1.11 -6.69 -13.19
CA ILE A 72 2.21 -6.01 -13.85
C ILE A 72 1.67 -5.49 -15.19
N ASP A 73 1.83 -4.18 -15.38
CA ASP A 73 1.46 -3.53 -16.63
C ASP A 73 2.69 -2.86 -17.21
N ARG A 74 3.25 -3.48 -18.25
CA ARG A 74 4.47 -3.02 -18.90
C ARG A 74 5.65 -2.94 -17.92
N ASP A 75 6.02 -1.73 -17.53
CA ASP A 75 7.16 -1.46 -16.65
C ASP A 75 6.74 -1.13 -15.21
N ALA A 76 5.49 -1.34 -14.89
CA ALA A 76 4.97 -0.98 -13.57
C ALA A 76 4.28 -2.15 -12.90
N LEU A 77 4.50 -2.25 -11.59
CA LEU A 77 3.77 -3.17 -10.73
C LEU A 77 2.66 -2.40 -10.05
N LEU A 78 1.47 -2.96 -10.06
CA LEU A 78 0.32 -2.39 -9.38
C LEU A 78 -0.07 -3.29 -8.22
N ILE A 79 -0.15 -2.70 -7.03
CA ILE A 79 -0.68 -3.35 -5.83
C ILE A 79 -1.93 -2.58 -5.46
N ALA A 80 -3.07 -3.24 -5.42
CA ALA A 80 -4.34 -2.60 -5.12
C ALA A 80 -5.17 -3.49 -4.23
N GLY A 81 -6.12 -2.91 -3.53
CA GLY A 81 -7.02 -3.67 -2.69
C GLY A 81 -7.76 -2.80 -1.71
N VAL A 82 -8.19 -3.41 -0.62
CA VAL A 82 -8.94 -2.72 0.41
C VAL A 82 -8.49 -3.20 1.79
N ARG A 83 -8.26 -2.25 2.68
CA ARG A 83 -8.06 -2.55 4.10
C ARG A 83 -9.35 -2.23 4.83
N ARG A 84 -9.97 -3.27 5.37
CA ARG A 84 -11.22 -3.12 6.12
C ARG A 84 -10.92 -2.78 7.56
N LEU A 85 -11.79 -1.97 8.17
CA LEU A 85 -11.70 -1.76 9.60
C LEU A 85 -11.94 -3.08 10.33
N PRO A 86 -11.25 -3.32 11.47
CA PRO A 86 -11.50 -4.53 12.23
C PRO A 86 -12.93 -4.58 12.75
N THR A 87 -13.44 -5.79 12.95
CA THR A 87 -14.82 -5.98 13.40
C THR A 87 -15.11 -5.31 14.74
N VAL A 88 -14.08 -5.14 15.56
CA VAL A 88 -14.21 -4.44 16.84
C VAL A 88 -14.70 -3.00 16.66
N ALA A 89 -14.53 -2.41 15.49
CA ALA A 89 -15.00 -1.05 15.23
C ALA A 89 -16.52 -0.97 15.17
N ARG A 90 -17.18 -2.10 14.92
CA ARG A 90 -18.66 -2.13 14.84
C ARG A 90 -19.26 -2.04 16.23
N GLY A 91 -20.21 -1.12 16.40
CA GLY A 91 -20.93 -0.98 17.66
C GLY A 91 -20.09 -0.40 18.80
N THR A 92 -18.94 0.16 18.49
CA THR A 92 -18.08 0.78 19.50
C THR A 92 -17.93 2.28 19.22
N ALA A 93 -17.56 3.02 20.25
CA ALA A 93 -17.21 4.43 20.07
C ALA A 93 -15.78 4.49 19.54
N ILE A 94 -15.61 5.09 18.39
CA ILE A 94 -14.28 5.24 17.78
C ILE A 94 -13.66 6.53 18.28
N HIS A 95 -12.60 6.42 19.07
CA HIS A 95 -11.89 7.59 19.57
C HIS A 95 -10.81 8.06 18.61
N ARG A 96 -10.20 7.13 17.90
CA ARG A 96 -9.10 7.45 17.00
C ARG A 96 -8.93 6.36 15.94
N VAL A 97 -8.80 6.77 14.71
CA VAL A 97 -8.46 5.88 13.58
C VAL A 97 -7.35 6.56 12.79
N GLU A 98 -6.13 6.08 12.98
CA GLU A 98 -4.96 6.67 12.31
C GLU A 98 -4.34 5.73 11.28
N ILE A 99 -4.55 4.40 11.46
CA ILE A 99 -4.06 3.46 10.48
C ILE A 99 -4.90 3.60 9.21
N PRO A 100 -4.29 3.85 8.06
CA PRO A 100 -5.05 4.02 6.83
C PRO A 100 -5.92 2.82 6.53
N HIS A 101 -7.13 3.08 6.08
CA HIS A 101 -8.10 2.04 5.73
C HIS A 101 -8.85 2.44 4.47
N GLY A 102 -9.61 1.50 3.93
CA GLY A 102 -10.31 1.69 2.68
C GLY A 102 -9.47 1.24 1.51
N ARG A 103 -9.84 1.67 0.33
CA ARG A 103 -9.14 1.28 -0.89
C ARG A 103 -7.75 1.85 -0.95
N PHE A 104 -6.81 0.99 -1.31
CA PHE A 104 -5.44 1.41 -1.55
C PHE A 104 -5.02 1.03 -2.96
N GLU A 105 -4.06 1.79 -3.46
CA GLU A 105 -3.43 1.51 -4.74
C GLU A 105 -2.01 2.04 -4.69
N ARG A 106 -1.07 1.21 -5.10
CA ARG A 106 0.32 1.61 -5.19
C ARG A 106 0.87 1.17 -6.53
N ARG A 107 1.35 2.12 -7.30
CA ARG A 107 2.00 1.86 -8.58
C ARG A 107 3.50 2.02 -8.40
N ILE A 108 4.26 1.00 -8.74
CA ILE A 108 5.70 0.98 -8.58
C ILE A 108 6.33 0.78 -9.94
N ARG A 109 7.12 1.75 -10.37
CA ARG A 109 7.86 1.62 -11.60
C ARG A 109 9.02 0.66 -11.38
N LEU A 110 9.14 -0.33 -12.27
CA LEU A 110 10.17 -1.36 -12.16
C LEU A 110 11.42 -0.93 -12.94
N PRO A 111 12.61 -1.19 -12.41
CA PRO A 111 13.85 -0.86 -13.11
C PRO A 111 14.14 -1.83 -14.24
N GLY A 112 14.66 -1.33 -15.36
CA GLY A 112 15.17 -2.17 -16.42
C GLY A 112 14.09 -2.86 -17.27
N PRO A 113 14.45 -4.00 -17.90
CA PRO A 113 13.55 -4.70 -18.79
C PRO A 113 12.45 -5.44 -18.06
N GLN A 114 11.68 -6.20 -18.78
CA GLN A 114 10.47 -6.86 -18.29
C GLN A 114 10.73 -7.79 -17.12
N TRP A 115 9.80 -7.79 -16.19
CA TRP A 115 9.83 -8.62 -14.99
C TRP A 115 8.63 -9.56 -14.96
N GLU A 116 8.81 -10.66 -14.28
CA GLU A 116 7.79 -11.67 -14.10
C GLU A 116 7.54 -11.87 -12.62
N LEU A 117 6.27 -11.89 -12.24
CA LEU A 117 5.89 -12.09 -10.84
C LEU A 117 6.13 -13.54 -10.43
N GLY A 118 6.91 -13.73 -9.38
CA GLY A 118 7.15 -15.03 -8.78
C GLY A 118 6.27 -15.24 -7.56
N ARG A 119 6.89 -15.30 -6.38
CA ARG A 119 6.17 -15.54 -5.15
C ARG A 119 5.50 -14.30 -4.61
N SER A 120 4.35 -14.49 -4.01
CA SER A 120 3.72 -13.47 -3.19
C SER A 120 3.34 -14.09 -1.85
N THR A 121 3.75 -13.44 -0.78
CA THR A 121 3.54 -13.96 0.57
C THR A 121 3.16 -12.81 1.48
N LEU A 122 2.18 -13.06 2.33
CA LEU A 122 1.76 -12.10 3.34
C LEU A 122 2.28 -12.57 4.69
N VAL A 123 3.19 -11.81 5.28
CA VAL A 123 3.83 -12.18 6.55
C VAL A 123 4.03 -10.94 7.41
N ASN A 124 3.66 -11.05 8.67
CA ASN A 124 3.83 -9.97 9.65
C ASN A 124 3.24 -8.63 9.18
N GLY A 125 2.10 -8.68 8.52
CA GLY A 125 1.44 -7.47 8.01
C GLY A 125 2.10 -6.86 6.79
N CYS A 126 3.01 -7.56 6.15
CA CYS A 126 3.68 -7.08 4.95
C CYS A 126 3.49 -8.06 3.80
N LEU A 127 3.27 -7.50 2.62
CA LEU A 127 3.23 -8.28 1.40
C LEU A 127 4.62 -8.33 0.82
N LEU A 128 5.16 -9.53 0.67
CA LEU A 128 6.45 -9.74 0.03
C LEU A 128 6.24 -10.28 -1.37
N LEU A 129 6.78 -9.59 -2.35
CA LEU A 129 6.71 -9.99 -3.75
C LEU A 129 8.12 -10.25 -4.27
N SER A 130 8.27 -11.35 -4.97
CA SER A 130 9.52 -11.68 -5.65
C SER A 130 9.28 -11.61 -7.15
N LEU A 131 10.09 -10.83 -7.85
CA LEU A 131 10.03 -10.70 -9.30
C LEU A 131 11.34 -11.15 -9.90
N THR A 132 11.26 -11.87 -11.00
CA THR A 132 12.44 -12.33 -11.73
C THR A 132 12.42 -11.71 -13.13
N PRO A 133 13.62 -11.50 -13.73
CA PRO A 133 13.65 -10.99 -15.11
C PRO A 133 12.96 -11.96 -16.05
N GLN A 134 12.14 -11.42 -16.92
CA GLN A 134 11.50 -12.20 -17.97
C GLN A 134 12.51 -12.48 -19.06
N ARG A 135 12.62 -13.76 -19.41
CA ARG A 135 13.53 -14.20 -20.46
C ARG A 135 12.94 -14.02 -21.85
#